data_87d38c7ab9aead384dfa16de3b3dded9
#
_entry.id   87d38c7ab9aead384dfa16de3b3dded9
#
_cell.length_a   1.000
_cell.length_b   1.000
_cell.length_c   1.000
_cell.angle_alpha   90.00
_cell.angle_beta   90.00
_cell.angle_gamma   90.00
#
_symmetry.space_group_name_H-M   'P 1'
#
loop_
_entity.id
_entity.type
_entity.pdbx_description
1 polymer ?
#
loop_
_entity_poly.entity_id
_entity_poly.type
_entity_poly.pdbx_seq_one_letter_code
_entity_poly.pdbx_strand_id
1 'polypeptide(L)'
;MKKIFLLILLPVSLFFSCVGDRIASETMDRAEILLEANPDSAYILLNEVKTPDRLNERQFARWCMLYCRAADKLFKDMLYTEQLDRALAWCKNHGTAEQRAWMGLYLGRSYVKDKLFIPAMKAYSDALSLAKEKYLYDVAGYICSYMADLYTYTGQRSEERRKFEEAAEFFKQAGNERSYAFALRDVAKTWAFDDSLSLALHYMLIADSVITRFQDLRGISSISNGLGNIYDLMGDVEKARAYYSRSLSSDTMDQVPSYLALSDLYYNESLLDSARYYLALATGPSLNPYTSIDCFYLGYLIEKEAGDTEKALSLLEQYQAKKDSLYDQQKQVDIIDAEKRHDVVTVVQDNKKLVAEKQFLFALAVIICLLLIVGYQLRDRKRRLEINRQQQFLEEEKNRHEKQETEQEGRLRELTAEMERKA
;
A
#
# COMPACT_ATOMS: atom_id res chain seq x y z
N MET A 1 55.53 7.20 -17.42
CA MET A 1 55.11 6.09 -16.52
C MET A 1 53.85 6.39 -15.68
N LYS A 2 53.62 7.58 -15.14
CA LYS A 2 52.42 7.88 -14.34
C LYS A 2 51.06 7.82 -15.10
N LYS A 3 51.05 8.11 -16.41
CA LYS A 3 49.78 8.06 -17.20
C LYS A 3 49.37 6.64 -17.63
N ILE A 4 50.31 5.69 -17.72
CA ILE A 4 50.02 4.28 -18.05
C ILE A 4 49.46 3.54 -16.82
N PHE A 5 49.89 3.90 -15.61
CA PHE A 5 49.41 3.31 -14.37
C PHE A 5 47.91 3.68 -14.07
N LEU A 6 47.51 4.89 -14.51
CA LEU A 6 46.11 5.34 -14.35
C LEU A 6 45.14 4.63 -15.32
N LEU A 7 45.64 4.24 -16.51
CA LEU A 7 44.84 3.55 -17.55
C LEU A 7 44.61 2.06 -17.23
N ILE A 8 45.49 1.46 -16.43
CA ILE A 8 45.35 0.03 -16.02
C ILE A 8 44.49 -0.11 -14.76
N LEU A 9 44.42 0.92 -13.91
CA LEU A 9 43.53 0.89 -12.69
C LEU A 9 42.06 1.04 -13.02
N LEU A 10 41.66 1.72 -14.11
CA LEU A 10 40.26 1.89 -14.49
C LEU A 10 39.53 0.58 -14.85
N PRO A 11 40.11 -0.34 -15.70
CA PRO A 11 39.42 -1.60 -15.98
C PRO A 11 39.40 -2.56 -14.81
N VAL A 12 40.38 -2.53 -13.90
CA VAL A 12 40.43 -3.40 -12.72
C VAL A 12 39.30 -3.04 -11.72
N SER A 13 39.02 -1.75 -11.52
CA SER A 13 37.89 -1.32 -10.65
C SER A 13 36.52 -1.68 -11.24
N LEU A 14 36.36 -1.66 -12.55
CA LEU A 14 35.15 -2.09 -13.24
C LEU A 14 34.91 -3.60 -13.13
N PHE A 15 35.97 -4.41 -13.19
CA PHE A 15 35.85 -5.88 -13.01
C PHE A 15 35.47 -6.26 -11.59
N PHE A 16 35.95 -5.57 -10.55
CA PHE A 16 35.58 -5.85 -9.17
C PHE A 16 34.11 -5.45 -8.86
N SER A 17 33.59 -4.38 -9.46
CA SER A 17 32.20 -3.98 -9.35
C SER A 17 31.24 -5.03 -9.96
N CYS A 18 31.54 -5.50 -11.19
CA CYS A 18 30.73 -6.54 -11.85
C CYS A 18 30.69 -7.88 -11.10
N VAL A 19 31.81 -8.27 -10.46
CA VAL A 19 31.86 -9.53 -9.69
C VAL A 19 31.02 -9.43 -8.40
N GLY A 20 31.11 -8.29 -7.70
CA GLY A 20 30.30 -8.04 -6.49
C GLY A 20 28.79 -8.02 -6.77
N ASP A 21 28.39 -7.37 -7.84
CA ASP A 21 26.99 -7.31 -8.29
C ASP A 21 26.44 -8.70 -8.68
N ARG A 22 27.26 -9.54 -9.29
CA ARG A 22 26.88 -10.90 -9.66
C ARG A 22 26.68 -11.79 -8.43
N ILE A 23 27.60 -11.76 -7.46
CA ILE A 23 27.47 -12.54 -6.21
C ILE A 23 26.24 -12.11 -5.45
N ALA A 24 26.00 -10.79 -5.32
CA ALA A 24 24.80 -10.26 -4.68
C ALA A 24 23.51 -10.73 -5.38
N SER A 25 23.50 -10.75 -6.74
CA SER A 25 22.34 -11.26 -7.50
C SER A 25 22.09 -12.74 -7.24
N GLU A 26 23.11 -13.59 -7.27
CA GLU A 26 23.00 -15.02 -6.99
C GLU A 26 22.52 -15.28 -5.53
N THR A 27 22.98 -14.47 -4.58
CA THR A 27 22.51 -14.52 -3.18
C THR A 27 21.04 -14.14 -3.07
N MET A 28 20.61 -13.07 -3.74
CA MET A 28 19.21 -12.64 -3.77
C MET A 28 18.31 -13.67 -4.46
N ASP A 29 18.77 -14.33 -5.55
CA ASP A 29 18.02 -15.38 -6.23
C ASP A 29 17.75 -16.57 -5.29
N ARG A 30 18.76 -16.98 -4.53
CA ARG A 30 18.63 -18.05 -3.51
C ARG A 30 17.70 -17.62 -2.37
N ALA A 31 17.83 -16.39 -1.89
CA ALA A 31 16.96 -15.88 -0.82
C ALA A 31 15.50 -15.82 -1.26
N GLU A 32 15.24 -15.40 -2.51
CA GLU A 32 13.87 -15.33 -3.05
C GLU A 32 13.19 -16.71 -3.11
N ILE A 33 13.93 -17.74 -3.51
CA ILE A 33 13.43 -19.14 -3.51
C ILE A 33 13.05 -19.61 -2.08
N LEU A 34 13.85 -19.20 -1.08
CA LEU A 34 13.64 -19.64 0.31
C LEU A 34 12.59 -18.80 1.05
N LEU A 35 12.22 -17.65 0.54
CA LEU A 35 11.44 -16.63 1.25
C LEU A 35 10.10 -17.15 1.79
N GLU A 36 9.43 -18.04 1.08
CA GLU A 36 8.14 -18.60 1.51
C GLU A 36 8.31 -19.82 2.42
N ALA A 37 9.23 -20.72 2.08
CA ALA A 37 9.41 -21.98 2.81
C ALA A 37 10.29 -21.83 4.06
N ASN A 38 11.28 -20.95 4.04
CA ASN A 38 12.23 -20.77 5.14
C ASN A 38 12.71 -19.30 5.19
N PRO A 39 11.87 -18.38 5.72
CA PRO A 39 12.19 -16.97 5.79
C PRO A 39 13.43 -16.65 6.63
N ASP A 40 13.77 -17.46 7.66
CA ASP A 40 14.99 -17.29 8.45
C ASP A 40 16.23 -17.46 7.60
N SER A 41 16.30 -18.54 6.79
CA SER A 41 17.42 -18.76 5.87
C SER A 41 17.50 -17.66 4.79
N ALA A 42 16.37 -17.19 4.28
CA ALA A 42 16.32 -16.07 3.34
C ALA A 42 16.88 -14.80 3.98
N TYR A 43 16.48 -14.48 5.20
CA TYR A 43 16.94 -13.32 5.95
C TYR A 43 18.45 -13.38 6.21
N ILE A 44 18.99 -14.55 6.60
CA ILE A 44 20.43 -14.76 6.80
C ILE A 44 21.21 -14.49 5.51
N LEU A 45 20.78 -15.07 4.38
CA LEU A 45 21.41 -14.85 3.08
C LEU A 45 21.41 -13.36 2.68
N LEU A 46 20.29 -12.64 2.91
CA LEU A 46 20.21 -11.22 2.57
C LEU A 46 21.15 -10.34 3.43
N ASN A 47 21.46 -10.77 4.65
CA ASN A 47 22.45 -10.12 5.52
C ASN A 47 23.91 -10.42 5.09
N GLU A 48 24.16 -11.45 4.29
CA GLU A 48 25.50 -11.71 3.71
C GLU A 48 25.92 -10.65 2.68
N VAL A 49 24.95 -9.89 2.13
CA VAL A 49 25.21 -8.74 1.24
C VAL A 49 25.80 -7.58 2.06
N LYS A 50 27.10 -7.56 2.24
CA LYS A 50 27.79 -6.65 3.20
C LYS A 50 27.72 -5.17 2.83
N THR A 51 27.53 -4.82 1.58
CA THR A 51 27.50 -3.42 1.11
C THR A 51 26.34 -3.18 0.14
N PRO A 52 25.08 -3.34 0.61
CA PRO A 52 23.92 -3.21 -0.28
C PRO A 52 23.82 -1.80 -0.89
N ASP A 53 24.24 -0.77 -0.17
CA ASP A 53 24.19 0.62 -0.64
C ASP A 53 25.11 0.90 -1.84
N ARG A 54 26.05 0.00 -2.17
CA ARG A 54 26.91 0.07 -3.35
C ARG A 54 26.36 -0.66 -4.57
N LEU A 55 25.27 -1.39 -4.42
CA LEU A 55 24.59 -2.03 -5.55
C LEU A 55 24.02 -0.97 -6.50
N ASN A 56 23.87 -1.34 -7.78
CA ASN A 56 23.12 -0.49 -8.71
C ASN A 56 21.65 -0.38 -8.24
N GLU A 57 20.97 0.69 -8.65
CA GLU A 57 19.63 1.04 -8.14
C GLU A 57 18.59 -0.09 -8.28
N ARG A 58 18.66 -0.85 -9.37
CA ARG A 58 17.77 -2.00 -9.60
C ARG A 58 18.01 -3.12 -8.57
N GLN A 59 19.25 -3.49 -8.36
CA GLN A 59 19.62 -4.55 -7.41
C GLN A 59 19.41 -4.09 -5.97
N PHE A 60 19.69 -2.83 -5.68
CA PHE A 60 19.43 -2.24 -4.37
C PHE A 60 17.93 -2.28 -4.03
N ALA A 61 17.07 -1.85 -4.94
CA ALA A 61 15.61 -1.90 -4.72
C ALA A 61 15.10 -3.34 -4.56
N ARG A 62 15.65 -4.30 -5.34
CA ARG A 62 15.32 -5.72 -5.18
C ARG A 62 15.75 -6.24 -3.81
N TRP A 63 16.97 -5.92 -3.38
CA TRP A 63 17.48 -6.33 -2.07
C TRP A 63 16.61 -5.77 -0.95
N CYS A 64 16.27 -4.48 -0.98
CA CYS A 64 15.36 -3.87 -0.01
C CYS A 64 14.01 -4.61 0.06
N MET A 65 13.42 -4.95 -1.09
CA MET A 65 12.15 -5.66 -1.17
C MET A 65 12.23 -7.05 -0.52
N LEU A 66 13.22 -7.83 -0.87
CA LEU A 66 13.40 -9.19 -0.34
C LEU A 66 13.72 -9.15 1.16
N TYR A 67 14.60 -8.24 1.58
CA TYR A 67 14.95 -8.07 2.99
C TYR A 67 13.72 -7.72 3.83
N CYS A 68 12.94 -6.73 3.41
CA CYS A 68 11.75 -6.32 4.14
C CYS A 68 10.69 -7.43 4.18
N ARG A 69 10.51 -8.18 3.10
CA ARG A 69 9.60 -9.35 3.10
C ARG A 69 10.05 -10.43 4.09
N ALA A 70 11.33 -10.74 4.15
CA ALA A 70 11.88 -11.70 5.10
C ALA A 70 11.75 -11.18 6.55
N ALA A 71 12.11 -9.93 6.78
CA ALA A 71 12.01 -9.28 8.10
C ALA A 71 10.56 -9.23 8.60
N ASP A 72 9.60 -8.95 7.72
CA ASP A 72 8.17 -8.91 8.03
C ASP A 72 7.66 -10.28 8.51
N LYS A 73 7.97 -11.35 7.77
CA LYS A 73 7.60 -12.72 8.15
C LYS A 73 8.21 -13.17 9.50
N LEU A 74 9.33 -12.57 9.88
CA LEU A 74 10.08 -12.89 11.11
C LEU A 74 9.84 -11.90 12.24
N PHE A 75 8.95 -10.93 12.05
CA PHE A 75 8.69 -9.84 13.01
C PHE A 75 9.96 -9.08 13.41
N LYS A 76 10.89 -8.91 12.46
CA LYS A 76 12.12 -8.14 12.63
C LYS A 76 11.94 -6.71 12.18
N ASP A 77 12.89 -5.87 12.58
CA ASP A 77 12.94 -4.46 12.18
C ASP A 77 13.08 -4.29 10.67
N MET A 78 12.41 -3.26 10.15
CA MET A 78 12.58 -2.82 8.78
C MET A 78 13.96 -2.15 8.58
N LEU A 79 14.35 -2.03 7.31
CA LEU A 79 15.50 -1.22 6.90
C LEU A 79 15.32 0.25 7.31
N TYR A 80 16.41 1.01 7.24
CA TYR A 80 16.37 2.45 7.51
C TYR A 80 15.51 3.19 6.48
N THR A 81 14.87 4.25 6.94
CA THR A 81 13.95 5.06 6.16
C THR A 81 14.59 5.58 4.86
N GLU A 82 15.85 6.05 4.91
CA GLU A 82 16.57 6.56 3.75
C GLU A 82 16.79 5.48 2.67
N GLN A 83 17.04 4.24 3.09
CA GLN A 83 17.21 3.11 2.16
C GLN A 83 15.89 2.78 1.44
N LEU A 84 14.79 2.79 2.18
CA LEU A 84 13.46 2.50 1.62
C LEU A 84 12.94 3.66 0.75
N ASP A 85 13.21 4.90 1.10
CA ASP A 85 12.91 6.06 0.25
C ASP A 85 13.65 5.99 -1.09
N ARG A 86 14.96 5.67 -1.07
CA ARG A 86 15.78 5.46 -2.27
C ARG A 86 15.21 4.32 -3.12
N ALA A 87 14.89 3.19 -2.52
CA ALA A 87 14.33 2.04 -3.23
C ALA A 87 12.95 2.35 -3.83
N LEU A 88 12.07 3.05 -3.08
CA LEU A 88 10.76 3.49 -3.57
C LEU A 88 10.89 4.50 -4.72
N ALA A 89 11.83 5.44 -4.65
CA ALA A 89 12.08 6.41 -5.72
C ALA A 89 12.45 5.70 -7.04
N TRP A 90 13.28 4.66 -6.98
CA TRP A 90 13.57 3.83 -8.16
C TRP A 90 12.32 3.07 -8.64
N CYS A 91 11.58 2.45 -7.73
CA CYS A 91 10.37 1.69 -8.04
C CYS A 91 9.27 2.57 -8.68
N LYS A 92 9.17 3.86 -8.33
CA LYS A 92 8.20 4.78 -8.95
C LYS A 92 8.35 4.87 -10.47
N ASN A 93 9.57 4.77 -10.98
CA ASN A 93 9.86 4.92 -12.41
C ASN A 93 10.06 3.59 -13.15
N HIS A 94 10.43 2.51 -12.44
CA HIS A 94 10.87 1.26 -13.07
C HIS A 94 10.18 0.02 -12.51
N GLY A 95 9.53 0.13 -11.35
CA GLY A 95 8.87 -0.99 -10.68
C GLY A 95 7.42 -1.19 -11.12
N THR A 96 6.91 -2.41 -10.88
CA THR A 96 5.50 -2.72 -11.03
C THR A 96 4.65 -1.96 -10.00
N ALA A 97 3.35 -1.87 -10.21
CA ALA A 97 2.43 -1.30 -9.24
C ALA A 97 2.49 -2.05 -7.89
N GLU A 98 2.59 -3.37 -7.95
CA GLU A 98 2.71 -4.23 -6.77
C GLU A 98 4.00 -3.94 -5.98
N GLN A 99 5.15 -3.86 -6.66
CA GLN A 99 6.41 -3.51 -6.02
C GLN A 99 6.36 -2.13 -5.35
N ARG A 100 5.71 -1.16 -5.99
CA ARG A 100 5.52 0.18 -5.41
C ARG A 100 4.63 0.15 -4.16
N ALA A 101 3.54 -0.62 -4.18
CA ALA A 101 2.64 -0.74 -3.04
C ALA A 101 3.33 -1.42 -1.85
N TRP A 102 4.03 -2.53 -2.06
CA TRP A 102 4.82 -3.19 -1.01
C TRP A 102 5.93 -2.31 -0.47
N MET A 103 6.67 -1.61 -1.33
CA MET A 103 7.74 -0.71 -0.89
C MET A 103 7.18 0.46 -0.07
N GLY A 104 6.02 1.01 -0.45
CA GLY A 104 5.33 2.04 0.31
C GLY A 104 4.87 1.56 1.69
N LEU A 105 4.38 0.32 1.79
CA LEU A 105 4.07 -0.33 3.06
C LEU A 105 5.31 -0.44 3.96
N TYR A 106 6.44 -0.95 3.44
CA TYR A 106 7.66 -1.10 4.23
C TYR A 106 8.25 0.23 4.67
N LEU A 107 8.19 1.26 3.81
CA LEU A 107 8.56 2.62 4.17
C LEU A 107 7.70 3.15 5.32
N GLY A 108 6.38 2.95 5.26
CA GLY A 108 5.47 3.31 6.35
C GLY A 108 5.85 2.62 7.67
N ARG A 109 6.17 1.34 7.64
CA ARG A 109 6.65 0.60 8.82
C ARG A 109 7.97 1.12 9.37
N SER A 110 8.90 1.53 8.51
CA SER A 110 10.15 2.16 8.94
C SER A 110 9.89 3.50 9.62
N TYR A 111 8.99 4.32 9.08
CA TYR A 111 8.57 5.55 9.75
C TYR A 111 7.93 5.29 11.13
N VAL A 112 7.11 4.23 11.27
CA VAL A 112 6.55 3.84 12.59
C VAL A 112 7.66 3.51 13.59
N LYS A 113 8.67 2.74 13.17
CA LYS A 113 9.84 2.42 13.99
C LYS A 113 10.55 3.69 14.48
N ASP A 114 10.69 4.68 13.60
CA ASP A 114 11.29 5.97 13.90
C ASP A 114 10.33 6.93 14.64
N LYS A 115 9.12 6.46 15.00
CA LYS A 115 8.03 7.23 15.66
C LYS A 115 7.55 8.43 14.83
N LEU A 116 7.74 8.38 13.52
CA LEU A 116 7.29 9.40 12.57
C LEU A 116 5.91 9.00 12.00
N PHE A 117 4.87 9.06 12.84
CA PHE A 117 3.56 8.49 12.55
C PHE A 117 2.81 9.22 11.42
N ILE A 118 2.95 10.56 11.28
CA ILE A 118 2.35 11.31 10.18
C ILE A 118 2.95 10.92 8.82
N PRO A 119 4.29 10.89 8.64
CA PRO A 119 4.92 10.30 7.46
C PRO A 119 4.53 8.85 7.19
N ALA A 120 4.40 8.02 8.24
CA ALA A 120 3.96 6.64 8.12
C ALA A 120 2.54 6.55 7.52
N MET A 121 1.58 7.30 8.09
CA MET A 121 0.21 7.34 7.60
C MET A 121 0.14 7.80 6.14
N LYS A 122 0.95 8.81 5.77
CA LYS A 122 1.03 9.28 4.39
C LYS A 122 1.55 8.18 3.45
N ALA A 123 2.64 7.49 3.82
CA ALA A 123 3.20 6.40 3.02
C ALA A 123 2.20 5.26 2.82
N TYR A 124 1.48 4.87 3.89
CA TYR A 124 0.41 3.88 3.82
C TYR A 124 -0.74 4.34 2.93
N SER A 125 -1.20 5.60 3.06
CA SER A 125 -2.31 6.12 2.26
C SER A 125 -1.98 6.17 0.77
N ASP A 126 -0.76 6.63 0.40
CA ASP A 126 -0.27 6.61 -0.98
C ASP A 126 -0.22 5.19 -1.54
N ALA A 127 0.31 4.23 -0.76
CA ALA A 127 0.40 2.83 -1.14
C ALA A 127 -0.98 2.16 -1.26
N LEU A 128 -1.90 2.45 -0.34
CA LEU A 128 -3.28 1.93 -0.35
C LEU A 128 -4.05 2.44 -1.56
N SER A 129 -3.93 3.73 -1.89
CA SER A 129 -4.56 4.30 -3.08
C SER A 129 -4.12 3.58 -4.35
N LEU A 130 -2.81 3.34 -4.50
CA LEU A 130 -2.26 2.57 -5.62
C LEU A 130 -2.76 1.12 -5.62
N ALA A 131 -2.78 0.47 -4.46
CA ALA A 131 -3.22 -0.92 -4.33
C ALA A 131 -4.70 -1.07 -4.71
N LYS A 132 -5.56 -0.16 -4.27
CA LYS A 132 -6.99 -0.10 -4.64
C LYS A 132 -7.17 0.13 -6.14
N GLU A 133 -6.46 1.09 -6.73
CA GLU A 133 -6.53 1.38 -8.18
C GLU A 133 -6.14 0.17 -9.04
N LYS A 134 -5.20 -0.64 -8.57
CA LYS A 134 -4.66 -1.78 -9.31
C LYS A 134 -5.20 -3.14 -8.86
N TYR A 135 -6.21 -3.15 -7.98
CA TYR A 135 -6.85 -4.38 -7.46
C TYR A 135 -5.87 -5.33 -6.76
N LEU A 136 -4.85 -4.79 -6.10
CA LEU A 136 -3.83 -5.52 -5.37
C LEU A 136 -4.34 -5.80 -3.94
N TYR A 137 -5.36 -6.64 -3.83
CA TYR A 137 -6.11 -6.84 -2.59
C TYR A 137 -5.26 -7.37 -1.43
N ASP A 138 -4.29 -8.24 -1.70
CA ASP A 138 -3.44 -8.80 -0.65
C ASP A 138 -2.62 -7.69 0.06
N VAL A 139 -1.87 -6.90 -0.69
CA VAL A 139 -1.10 -5.80 -0.12
C VAL A 139 -2.00 -4.71 0.47
N ALA A 140 -3.19 -4.46 -0.11
CA ALA A 140 -4.17 -3.51 0.46
C ALA A 140 -4.61 -3.95 1.86
N GLY A 141 -4.86 -5.25 2.06
CA GLY A 141 -5.18 -5.83 3.36
C GLY A 141 -4.08 -5.59 4.39
N TYR A 142 -2.82 -5.87 4.05
CA TYR A 142 -1.69 -5.59 4.94
C TYR A 142 -1.54 -4.10 5.26
N ILE A 143 -1.68 -3.21 4.26
CA ILE A 143 -1.61 -1.77 4.50
C ILE A 143 -2.70 -1.33 5.48
N CYS A 144 -3.96 -1.78 5.29
CA CYS A 144 -5.05 -1.45 6.20
C CYS A 144 -4.79 -1.96 7.62
N SER A 145 -4.22 -3.17 7.78
CA SER A 145 -3.83 -3.69 9.11
C SER A 145 -2.79 -2.79 9.79
N TYR A 146 -1.74 -2.36 9.09
CA TYR A 146 -0.73 -1.46 9.67
C TYR A 146 -1.25 -0.03 9.90
N MET A 147 -2.23 0.44 9.12
CA MET A 147 -2.95 1.69 9.42
C MET A 147 -3.79 1.55 10.70
N ALA A 148 -4.44 0.40 10.92
CA ALA A 148 -5.17 0.12 12.14
C ALA A 148 -4.24 0.13 13.36
N ASP A 149 -3.06 -0.49 13.27
CA ASP A 149 -2.06 -0.45 14.34
C ASP A 149 -1.67 0.99 14.70
N LEU A 150 -1.56 1.91 13.72
CA LEU A 150 -1.31 3.33 14.02
C LEU A 150 -2.45 3.96 14.81
N TYR A 151 -3.71 3.62 14.51
CA TYR A 151 -4.85 4.12 15.27
C TYR A 151 -4.91 3.56 16.69
N THR A 152 -4.38 2.33 16.90
CA THR A 152 -4.18 1.78 18.25
C THR A 152 -3.27 2.68 19.09
N TYR A 153 -2.13 3.13 18.53
CA TYR A 153 -1.21 4.03 19.22
C TYR A 153 -1.83 5.36 19.65
N THR A 154 -2.87 5.81 18.95
CA THR A 154 -3.54 7.09 19.25
C THR A 154 -4.86 6.93 19.98
N GLY A 155 -5.25 5.71 20.31
CA GLY A 155 -6.50 5.41 21.01
C GLY A 155 -7.78 5.68 20.19
N GLN A 156 -7.67 5.77 18.86
CA GLN A 156 -8.78 6.07 17.95
C GLN A 156 -9.50 4.80 17.52
N ARG A 157 -10.22 4.21 18.43
CA ARG A 157 -10.77 2.86 18.36
C ARG A 157 -11.75 2.62 17.21
N SER A 158 -12.57 3.61 16.87
CA SER A 158 -13.51 3.50 15.74
C SER A 158 -12.80 3.39 14.39
N GLU A 159 -11.71 4.18 14.20
CA GLU A 159 -10.91 4.15 12.98
C GLU A 159 -10.04 2.88 12.90
N GLU A 160 -9.47 2.44 14.04
CA GLU A 160 -8.79 1.17 14.18
C GLU A 160 -9.67 0.01 13.68
N ARG A 161 -10.90 -0.11 14.23
CA ARG A 161 -11.87 -1.14 13.82
C ARG A 161 -12.17 -1.07 12.34
N ARG A 162 -12.51 0.11 11.84
CA ARG A 162 -12.82 0.32 10.42
C ARG A 162 -11.69 -0.16 9.52
N LYS A 163 -10.44 0.08 9.89
CA LYS A 163 -9.28 -0.37 9.12
C LYS A 163 -9.05 -1.88 9.20
N PHE A 164 -9.29 -2.51 10.34
CA PHE A 164 -9.25 -3.98 10.42
C PHE A 164 -10.40 -4.63 9.64
N GLU A 165 -11.58 -4.04 9.61
CA GLU A 165 -12.70 -4.50 8.78
C GLU A 165 -12.39 -4.37 7.28
N GLU A 166 -11.81 -3.23 6.85
CA GLU A 166 -11.31 -3.06 5.47
C GLU A 166 -10.22 -4.10 5.14
N ALA A 167 -9.30 -4.38 6.06
CA ALA A 167 -8.26 -5.39 5.87
C ALA A 167 -8.86 -6.79 5.69
N ALA A 168 -9.83 -7.17 6.53
CA ALA A 168 -10.53 -8.44 6.42
C ALA A 168 -11.21 -8.60 5.05
N GLU A 169 -11.90 -7.57 4.58
CA GLU A 169 -12.55 -7.61 3.27
C GLU A 169 -11.53 -7.76 2.13
N PHE A 170 -10.41 -7.03 2.18
CA PHE A 170 -9.36 -7.16 1.18
C PHE A 170 -8.69 -8.55 1.19
N PHE A 171 -8.38 -9.11 2.35
CA PHE A 171 -7.83 -10.46 2.43
C PHE A 171 -8.81 -11.53 1.92
N LYS A 172 -10.10 -11.35 2.18
CA LYS A 172 -11.14 -12.21 1.63
C LYS A 172 -11.18 -12.15 0.11
N GLN A 173 -11.11 -10.94 -0.49
CA GLN A 173 -11.06 -10.75 -1.95
C GLN A 173 -9.77 -11.29 -2.56
N ALA A 174 -8.67 -11.25 -1.83
CA ALA A 174 -7.38 -11.81 -2.23
C ALA A 174 -7.34 -13.36 -2.14
N GLY A 175 -8.31 -13.98 -1.46
CA GLY A 175 -8.23 -15.42 -1.12
C GLY A 175 -7.17 -15.74 -0.06
N ASN A 176 -6.66 -14.73 0.65
CA ASN A 176 -5.69 -14.91 1.74
C ASN A 176 -6.43 -15.22 3.06
N GLU A 177 -6.95 -16.43 3.16
CA GLU A 177 -7.77 -16.86 4.32
C GLU A 177 -7.00 -16.79 5.65
N ARG A 178 -5.67 -17.04 5.62
CA ARG A 178 -4.85 -16.95 6.83
C ARG A 178 -4.84 -15.52 7.39
N SER A 179 -4.51 -14.52 6.56
CA SER A 179 -4.49 -13.11 6.96
C SER A 179 -5.91 -12.59 7.26
N TYR A 180 -6.94 -13.12 6.58
CA TYR A 180 -8.34 -12.87 6.90
C TYR A 180 -8.69 -13.27 8.34
N ALA A 181 -8.25 -14.47 8.80
CA ALA A 181 -8.48 -14.90 10.18
C ALA A 181 -7.82 -13.95 11.20
N PHE A 182 -6.58 -13.49 10.93
CA PHE A 182 -5.92 -12.52 11.80
C PHE A 182 -6.63 -11.16 11.83
N ALA A 183 -7.10 -10.67 10.69
CA ALA A 183 -7.87 -9.43 10.63
C ALA A 183 -9.19 -9.54 11.41
N LEU A 184 -9.91 -10.67 11.31
CA LEU A 184 -11.12 -10.92 12.11
C LEU A 184 -10.83 -10.99 13.61
N ARG A 185 -9.71 -11.61 14.02
CA ARG A 185 -9.23 -11.58 15.41
C ARG A 185 -9.07 -10.15 15.91
N ASP A 186 -8.48 -9.27 15.10
CA ASP A 186 -8.21 -7.90 15.50
C ASP A 186 -9.51 -7.06 15.52
N VAL A 187 -10.44 -7.28 14.58
CA VAL A 187 -11.81 -6.76 14.67
C VAL A 187 -12.50 -7.19 15.97
N ALA A 188 -12.41 -8.49 16.32
CA ALA A 188 -13.00 -9.02 17.54
C ALA A 188 -12.43 -8.35 18.80
N LYS A 189 -11.13 -8.11 18.85
CA LYS A 189 -10.49 -7.39 19.95
C LYS A 189 -11.06 -5.97 20.10
N THR A 190 -11.24 -5.23 19.01
CA THR A 190 -11.83 -3.88 19.10
C THR A 190 -13.25 -3.88 19.63
N TRP A 191 -14.06 -4.90 19.29
CA TRP A 191 -15.41 -5.06 19.85
C TRP A 191 -15.40 -5.45 21.33
N ALA A 192 -14.43 -6.28 21.76
CA ALA A 192 -14.26 -6.63 23.16
C ALA A 192 -13.89 -5.40 24.01
N PHE A 193 -13.03 -4.52 23.50
CA PHE A 193 -12.71 -3.26 24.15
C PHE A 193 -13.89 -2.30 24.29
N ASP A 194 -14.87 -2.36 23.39
CA ASP A 194 -16.12 -1.57 23.46
C ASP A 194 -17.25 -2.31 24.22
N ASP A 195 -16.88 -3.32 25.00
CA ASP A 195 -17.81 -4.16 25.80
C ASP A 195 -18.90 -4.88 24.98
N SER A 196 -18.69 -4.98 23.66
CA SER A 196 -19.61 -5.66 22.75
C SER A 196 -19.23 -7.15 22.60
N LEU A 197 -19.26 -7.86 23.74
CA LEU A 197 -18.68 -9.21 23.86
C LEU A 197 -19.33 -10.24 22.91
N SER A 198 -20.63 -10.11 22.62
CA SER A 198 -21.31 -11.02 21.68
C SER A 198 -20.77 -10.89 20.25
N LEU A 199 -20.50 -9.65 19.80
CA LEU A 199 -19.88 -9.41 18.49
C LEU A 199 -18.41 -9.84 18.48
N ALA A 200 -17.68 -9.55 19.55
CA ALA A 200 -16.30 -10.00 19.72
C ALA A 200 -16.21 -11.53 19.61
N LEU A 201 -17.05 -12.25 20.31
CA LEU A 201 -17.12 -13.71 20.28
C LEU A 201 -17.46 -14.23 18.87
N HIS A 202 -18.42 -13.61 18.20
CA HIS A 202 -18.81 -14.00 16.84
C HIS A 202 -17.63 -13.93 15.87
N TYR A 203 -16.93 -12.79 15.79
CA TYR A 203 -15.79 -12.64 14.90
C TYR A 203 -14.62 -13.56 15.28
N MET A 204 -14.35 -13.73 16.57
CA MET A 204 -13.27 -14.58 17.05
C MET A 204 -13.51 -16.07 16.75
N LEU A 205 -14.75 -16.55 16.84
CA LEU A 205 -15.11 -17.94 16.48
C LEU A 205 -14.97 -18.18 14.97
N ILE A 206 -15.31 -17.19 14.12
CA ILE A 206 -15.04 -17.29 12.68
C ILE A 206 -13.53 -17.39 12.44
N ALA A 207 -12.73 -16.53 13.09
CA ALA A 207 -11.28 -16.55 12.98
C ALA A 207 -10.71 -17.92 13.40
N ASP A 208 -11.21 -18.51 14.50
CA ASP A 208 -10.80 -19.83 14.99
C ASP A 208 -11.12 -20.95 14.01
N SER A 209 -12.33 -20.92 13.45
CA SER A 209 -12.75 -21.90 12.42
C SER A 209 -11.86 -21.84 11.18
N VAL A 210 -11.47 -20.63 10.74
CA VAL A 210 -10.60 -20.46 9.57
C VAL A 210 -9.18 -20.94 9.87
N ILE A 211 -8.54 -20.42 10.94
CA ILE A 211 -7.13 -20.69 11.22
C ILE A 211 -6.84 -22.17 11.55
N THR A 212 -7.79 -22.85 12.18
CA THR A 212 -7.65 -24.27 12.54
C THR A 212 -7.50 -25.15 11.30
N ARG A 213 -8.13 -24.80 10.16
CA ARG A 213 -7.98 -25.53 8.89
C ARG A 213 -6.55 -25.50 8.35
N PHE A 214 -5.78 -24.45 8.66
CA PHE A 214 -4.39 -24.31 8.21
C PHE A 214 -3.37 -24.97 9.13
N GLN A 215 -3.78 -25.48 10.30
CA GLN A 215 -2.88 -26.00 11.33
C GLN A 215 -1.75 -25.00 11.70
N ASP A 216 -2.03 -23.70 11.57
CA ASP A 216 -1.10 -22.65 11.95
C ASP A 216 -1.05 -22.53 13.48
N LEU A 217 -0.07 -23.19 14.10
CA LEU A 217 0.08 -23.21 15.55
C LEU A 217 0.16 -21.82 16.17
N ARG A 218 0.83 -20.86 15.51
CA ARG A 218 0.91 -19.47 15.99
C ARG A 218 -0.45 -18.77 15.92
N GLY A 219 -1.16 -18.94 14.82
CA GLY A 219 -2.52 -18.42 14.67
C GLY A 219 -3.50 -19.03 15.66
N ILE A 220 -3.46 -20.36 15.83
CA ILE A 220 -4.27 -21.07 16.81
C ILE A 220 -3.99 -20.57 18.22
N SER A 221 -2.72 -20.42 18.60
CA SER A 221 -2.32 -19.87 19.92
C SER A 221 -2.90 -18.48 20.15
N SER A 222 -2.67 -17.55 19.20
CA SER A 222 -3.12 -16.17 19.32
C SER A 222 -4.66 -16.02 19.37
N ILE A 223 -5.39 -16.78 18.53
CA ILE A 223 -6.85 -16.72 18.50
C ILE A 223 -7.45 -17.41 19.72
N SER A 224 -6.85 -18.52 20.18
CA SER A 224 -7.26 -19.19 21.43
C SER A 224 -7.08 -18.26 22.64
N ASN A 225 -5.96 -17.54 22.74
CA ASN A 225 -5.79 -16.51 23.77
C ASN A 225 -6.89 -15.46 23.70
N GLY A 226 -7.22 -14.96 22.49
CA GLY A 226 -8.32 -14.01 22.31
C GLY A 226 -9.71 -14.55 22.72
N LEU A 227 -10.00 -15.83 22.43
CA LEU A 227 -11.23 -16.50 22.91
C LEU A 227 -11.24 -16.61 24.43
N GLY A 228 -10.10 -16.98 25.03
CA GLY A 228 -9.95 -17.01 26.48
C GLY A 228 -10.29 -15.66 27.10
N ASN A 229 -9.72 -14.57 26.59
CA ASN A 229 -10.00 -13.22 27.09
C ASN A 229 -11.48 -12.83 26.96
N ILE A 230 -12.14 -13.18 25.84
CA ILE A 230 -13.58 -12.88 25.67
C ILE A 230 -14.43 -13.68 26.65
N TYR A 231 -14.16 -14.98 26.86
CA TYR A 231 -14.88 -15.79 27.83
C TYR A 231 -14.65 -15.35 29.27
N ASP A 232 -13.43 -14.89 29.60
CA ASP A 232 -13.12 -14.31 30.91
C ASP A 232 -13.93 -13.02 31.15
N LEU A 233 -13.95 -12.10 30.19
CA LEU A 233 -14.80 -10.91 30.25
C LEU A 233 -16.32 -11.24 30.35
N MET A 234 -16.76 -12.37 29.81
CA MET A 234 -18.13 -12.86 29.95
C MET A 234 -18.38 -13.57 31.29
N GLY A 235 -17.36 -13.79 32.11
CA GLY A 235 -17.42 -14.51 33.38
C GLY A 235 -17.46 -16.04 33.25
N ASP A 236 -17.20 -16.59 32.06
CA ASP A 236 -17.11 -18.04 31.83
C ASP A 236 -15.67 -18.54 32.06
N VAL A 237 -15.27 -18.59 33.34
CA VAL A 237 -13.91 -18.94 33.80
C VAL A 237 -13.46 -20.29 33.27
N GLU A 238 -14.33 -21.29 33.19
CA GLU A 238 -13.96 -22.63 32.71
C GLU A 238 -13.59 -22.64 31.23
N LYS A 239 -14.34 -21.93 30.40
CA LYS A 239 -13.98 -21.80 28.98
C LYS A 239 -12.76 -20.93 28.81
N ALA A 240 -12.63 -19.82 29.56
CA ALA A 240 -11.42 -18.98 29.53
C ALA A 240 -10.18 -19.82 29.78
N ARG A 241 -10.18 -20.59 30.87
CA ARG A 241 -9.06 -21.51 31.23
C ARG A 241 -8.76 -22.54 30.13
N ALA A 242 -9.79 -23.16 29.56
CA ALA A 242 -9.66 -24.13 28.49
C ALA A 242 -8.99 -23.54 27.25
N TYR A 243 -9.40 -22.34 26.85
CA TYR A 243 -8.83 -21.66 25.70
C TYR A 243 -7.40 -21.14 25.95
N TYR A 244 -7.09 -20.65 27.14
CA TYR A 244 -5.71 -20.29 27.51
C TYR A 244 -4.80 -21.54 27.52
N SER A 245 -5.27 -22.66 28.03
CA SER A 245 -4.55 -23.93 27.96
C SER A 245 -4.32 -24.41 26.51
N ARG A 246 -5.32 -24.26 25.63
CA ARG A 246 -5.17 -24.54 24.21
C ARG A 246 -4.13 -23.63 23.55
N SER A 247 -4.09 -22.35 23.92
CA SER A 247 -3.08 -21.40 23.44
C SER A 247 -1.67 -21.86 23.82
N LEU A 248 -1.45 -22.32 25.05
CA LEU A 248 -0.15 -22.78 25.54
C LEU A 248 0.25 -24.16 25.00
N SER A 249 -0.70 -24.99 24.56
CA SER A 249 -0.40 -26.33 24.00
C SER A 249 0.30 -26.23 22.63
N SER A 250 0.26 -25.09 22.00
CA SER A 250 0.99 -24.80 20.76
C SER A 250 2.41 -24.40 21.16
N ASP A 251 3.43 -25.15 20.76
CA ASP A 251 4.84 -24.79 20.98
C ASP A 251 5.23 -23.58 20.11
N THR A 252 4.80 -22.41 20.53
CA THR A 252 5.02 -21.13 19.83
C THR A 252 5.97 -20.25 20.62
N MET A 253 6.76 -19.43 19.92
CA MET A 253 7.77 -18.57 20.54
C MET A 253 7.18 -17.43 21.42
N ASP A 254 5.88 -17.12 21.30
CA ASP A 254 5.24 -16.04 22.05
C ASP A 254 4.06 -16.55 22.88
N GLN A 255 4.36 -17.06 24.06
CA GLN A 255 3.38 -17.53 25.05
C GLN A 255 3.06 -16.47 26.13
N VAL A 256 3.75 -15.33 26.10
CA VAL A 256 3.64 -14.26 27.10
C VAL A 256 2.18 -13.78 27.28
N PRO A 257 1.40 -13.51 26.23
CA PRO A 257 0.01 -13.10 26.42
C PRO A 257 -0.85 -14.10 27.18
N SER A 258 -0.63 -15.41 26.95
CA SER A 258 -1.40 -16.45 27.62
C SER A 258 -0.97 -16.68 29.07
N TYR A 259 0.32 -16.51 29.37
CA TYR A 259 0.78 -16.51 30.76
C TYR A 259 0.24 -15.32 31.53
N LEU A 260 0.24 -14.12 30.94
CA LEU A 260 -0.32 -12.93 31.57
C LEU A 260 -1.81 -13.08 31.84
N ALA A 261 -2.57 -13.57 30.87
CA ALA A 261 -3.99 -13.83 30.99
C ALA A 261 -4.31 -14.88 32.07
N LEU A 262 -3.55 -15.96 32.16
CA LEU A 262 -3.69 -16.95 33.26
C LEU A 262 -3.34 -16.36 34.61
N SER A 263 -2.31 -15.50 34.67
CA SER A 263 -1.97 -14.78 35.90
C SER A 263 -3.12 -13.93 36.39
N ASP A 264 -3.75 -13.17 35.49
CA ASP A 264 -4.93 -12.35 35.81
C ASP A 264 -6.12 -13.19 36.25
N LEU A 265 -6.41 -14.29 35.51
CA LEU A 265 -7.48 -15.23 35.89
C LEU A 265 -7.29 -15.78 37.31
N TYR A 266 -6.09 -16.25 37.64
CA TYR A 266 -5.79 -16.78 38.98
C TYR A 266 -5.80 -15.69 40.07
N TYR A 267 -5.41 -14.46 39.73
CA TYR A 267 -5.55 -13.31 40.63
C TYR A 267 -7.02 -13.06 40.96
N ASN A 268 -7.91 -13.06 39.98
CA ASN A 268 -9.35 -12.86 40.15
C ASN A 268 -10.00 -14.00 40.97
N GLU A 269 -9.42 -15.20 40.95
CA GLU A 269 -9.81 -16.32 41.82
C GLU A 269 -9.15 -16.29 43.20
N SER A 270 -8.38 -15.25 43.55
CA SER A 270 -7.61 -15.12 44.79
C SER A 270 -6.55 -16.24 45.01
N LEU A 271 -6.09 -16.87 43.93
CA LEU A 271 -5.06 -17.91 43.93
C LEU A 271 -3.68 -17.26 43.69
N LEU A 272 -3.22 -16.46 44.65
CA LEU A 272 -2.06 -15.57 44.52
C LEU A 272 -0.77 -16.28 44.14
N ASP A 273 -0.52 -17.50 44.63
CA ASP A 273 0.70 -18.26 44.30
C ASP A 273 0.72 -18.67 42.81
N SER A 274 -0.44 -19.11 42.28
CA SER A 274 -0.59 -19.43 40.86
C SER A 274 -0.47 -18.17 40.01
N ALA A 275 -1.06 -17.06 40.44
CA ALA A 275 -0.94 -15.77 39.76
C ALA A 275 0.51 -15.32 39.66
N ARG A 276 1.28 -15.38 40.76
CA ARG A 276 2.72 -15.08 40.76
C ARG A 276 3.52 -15.97 39.81
N TYR A 277 3.22 -17.29 39.83
CA TYR A 277 3.89 -18.23 38.98
C TYR A 277 3.74 -17.89 37.49
N TYR A 278 2.51 -17.67 37.03
CA TYR A 278 2.26 -17.33 35.62
C TYR A 278 2.77 -15.92 35.27
N LEU A 279 2.71 -14.96 36.18
CA LEU A 279 3.30 -13.64 35.97
C LEU A 279 4.82 -13.72 35.79
N ALA A 280 5.50 -14.56 36.57
CA ALA A 280 6.93 -14.78 36.42
C ALA A 280 7.31 -15.38 35.05
N LEU A 281 6.46 -16.26 34.49
CA LEU A 281 6.62 -16.78 33.13
C LEU A 281 6.34 -15.72 32.05
N ALA A 282 5.46 -14.76 32.33
CA ALA A 282 5.14 -13.65 31.42
C ALA A 282 6.21 -12.55 31.41
N THR A 283 7.06 -12.45 32.44
CA THR A 283 8.06 -11.39 32.55
C THR A 283 9.37 -11.75 31.86
N GLY A 284 9.97 -10.79 31.13
CA GLY A 284 11.25 -10.99 30.45
C GLY A 284 11.85 -9.67 29.94
N PRO A 285 13.14 -9.66 29.55
CA PRO A 285 13.85 -8.43 29.18
C PRO A 285 13.41 -7.81 27.86
N SER A 286 12.70 -8.55 27.00
CA SER A 286 12.32 -8.13 25.63
C SER A 286 10.82 -7.90 25.44
N LEU A 287 10.09 -7.58 26.53
CA LEU A 287 8.66 -7.32 26.43
C LEU A 287 8.39 -6.00 25.68
N ASN A 288 7.33 -6.01 24.89
CA ASN A 288 6.83 -4.75 24.32
C ASN A 288 6.32 -3.82 25.45
N PRO A 289 6.32 -2.49 25.24
CA PRO A 289 5.97 -1.52 26.28
C PRO A 289 4.58 -1.74 26.91
N TYR A 290 3.57 -2.15 26.12
CA TYR A 290 2.21 -2.39 26.62
C TYR A 290 2.16 -3.61 27.54
N THR A 291 2.69 -4.75 27.09
CA THR A 291 2.76 -5.96 27.93
C THR A 291 3.57 -5.72 29.20
N SER A 292 4.64 -4.92 29.14
CA SER A 292 5.41 -4.53 30.32
C SER A 292 4.56 -3.75 31.35
N ILE A 293 3.72 -2.82 30.88
CA ILE A 293 2.80 -2.05 31.71
C ILE A 293 1.82 -2.98 32.41
N ASP A 294 1.22 -3.91 31.66
CA ASP A 294 0.26 -4.87 32.19
C ASP A 294 0.89 -5.80 33.24
N CYS A 295 2.11 -6.28 32.98
CA CYS A 295 2.86 -7.10 33.95
C CYS A 295 3.16 -6.35 35.26
N PHE A 296 3.58 -5.09 35.18
CA PHE A 296 3.84 -4.28 36.39
C PHE A 296 2.56 -3.99 37.17
N TYR A 297 1.47 -3.68 36.47
CA TYR A 297 0.20 -3.40 37.13
C TYR A 297 -0.38 -4.65 37.81
N LEU A 298 -0.42 -5.77 37.12
CA LEU A 298 -0.89 -7.03 37.70
C LEU A 298 0.00 -7.48 38.85
N GLY A 299 1.31 -7.35 38.72
CA GLY A 299 2.24 -7.64 39.81
C GLY A 299 2.01 -6.74 41.05
N TYR A 300 1.73 -5.45 40.86
CA TYR A 300 1.33 -4.55 41.93
C TYR A 300 0.06 -5.04 42.64
N LEU A 301 -0.96 -5.45 41.88
CA LEU A 301 -2.22 -5.95 42.47
C LEU A 301 -2.02 -7.22 43.28
N ILE A 302 -1.26 -8.18 42.76
CA ILE A 302 -0.92 -9.45 43.43
C ILE A 302 -0.17 -9.20 44.72
N GLU A 303 0.91 -8.40 44.71
CA GLU A 303 1.74 -8.16 45.90
C GLU A 303 1.02 -7.30 46.96
N LYS A 304 0.16 -6.38 46.51
CA LYS A 304 -0.68 -5.61 47.42
C LYS A 304 -1.66 -6.51 48.19
N GLU A 305 -2.34 -7.46 47.49
CA GLU A 305 -3.27 -8.40 48.11
C GLU A 305 -2.54 -9.40 49.03
N ALA A 306 -1.31 -9.80 48.63
CA ALA A 306 -0.44 -10.64 49.45
C ALA A 306 0.15 -9.94 50.71
N GLY A 307 0.00 -8.59 50.81
CA GLY A 307 0.49 -7.81 51.93
C GLY A 307 1.98 -7.38 51.84
N ASP A 308 2.66 -7.64 50.72
CA ASP A 308 4.03 -7.19 50.46
C ASP A 308 4.01 -5.75 49.93
N THR A 309 3.90 -4.80 50.86
CA THR A 309 3.75 -3.36 50.56
C THR A 309 4.96 -2.78 49.85
N GLU A 310 6.20 -3.24 50.18
CA GLU A 310 7.44 -2.73 49.60
C GLU A 310 7.52 -3.10 48.13
N LYS A 311 7.27 -4.35 47.79
CA LYS A 311 7.27 -4.87 46.42
C LYS A 311 6.13 -4.28 45.61
N ALA A 312 4.94 -4.16 46.20
CA ALA A 312 3.81 -3.51 45.55
C ALA A 312 4.09 -2.06 45.16
N LEU A 313 4.71 -1.26 46.06
CA LEU A 313 5.08 0.10 45.76
C LEU A 313 6.10 0.21 44.63
N SER A 314 7.14 -0.62 44.68
CA SER A 314 8.16 -0.66 43.60
C SER A 314 7.54 -0.99 42.22
N LEU A 315 6.60 -1.94 42.14
CA LEU A 315 5.91 -2.29 40.90
C LEU A 315 4.98 -1.18 40.42
N LEU A 316 4.32 -0.47 41.32
CA LEU A 316 3.48 0.68 41.00
C LEU A 316 4.31 1.84 40.42
N GLU A 317 5.48 2.13 40.96
CA GLU A 317 6.40 3.14 40.44
C GLU A 317 6.87 2.79 39.01
N GLN A 318 7.23 1.54 38.78
CA GLN A 318 7.59 1.04 37.42
C GLN A 318 6.44 1.14 36.43
N TYR A 319 5.21 0.79 36.88
CA TYR A 319 3.99 0.96 36.08
C TYR A 319 3.79 2.42 35.68
N GLN A 320 3.85 3.35 36.65
CA GLN A 320 3.65 4.78 36.40
C GLN A 320 4.67 5.32 35.39
N ALA A 321 5.96 5.06 35.63
CA ALA A 321 7.04 5.53 34.78
C ALA A 321 6.88 5.07 33.32
N LYS A 322 6.47 3.81 33.11
CA LYS A 322 6.23 3.24 31.77
C LYS A 322 4.98 3.84 31.11
N LYS A 323 3.90 4.00 31.88
CA LYS A 323 2.63 4.58 31.42
C LYS A 323 2.80 6.03 30.98
N ASP A 324 3.49 6.85 31.77
CA ASP A 324 3.75 8.26 31.44
C ASP A 324 4.57 8.39 30.16
N SER A 325 5.62 7.57 30.00
CA SER A 325 6.42 7.52 28.79
C SER A 325 5.60 7.16 27.53
N LEU A 326 4.63 6.25 27.67
CA LEU A 326 3.76 5.87 26.56
C LEU A 326 2.75 6.97 26.22
N TYR A 327 2.16 7.60 27.24
CA TYR A 327 1.17 8.68 27.08
C TYR A 327 1.76 9.91 26.39
N ASP A 328 2.99 10.29 26.71
CA ASP A 328 3.68 11.42 26.06
C ASP A 328 3.92 11.14 24.56
N GLN A 329 4.13 9.88 24.17
CA GLN A 329 4.24 9.49 22.77
C GLN A 329 2.90 9.58 22.03
N GLN A 330 1.77 9.26 22.68
CA GLN A 330 0.44 9.30 22.08
C GLN A 330 -0.06 10.73 21.81
N LYS A 331 0.30 11.68 22.66
CA LYS A 331 -0.13 13.09 22.53
C LYS A 331 0.38 13.80 21.27
N GLN A 332 1.42 13.30 20.63
CA GLN A 332 2.12 14.00 19.54
C GLN A 332 1.51 13.77 18.16
N VAL A 333 0.42 12.99 18.02
CA VAL A 333 0.01 12.49 16.69
C VAL A 333 -1.44 12.71 16.37
N ASP A 334 -1.69 13.57 15.40
CA ASP A 334 -2.99 13.70 14.72
C ASP A 334 -3.01 12.89 13.42
N ILE A 335 -3.18 11.56 13.55
CA ILE A 335 -3.17 10.63 12.43
C ILE A 335 -4.42 10.76 11.56
N ILE A 336 -5.59 11.03 12.18
CA ILE A 336 -6.85 11.23 11.44
C ILE A 336 -6.72 12.39 10.46
N ASP A 337 -6.11 13.50 10.91
CA ASP A 337 -5.90 14.67 10.06
C ASP A 337 -4.95 14.37 8.89
N ALA A 338 -3.95 13.51 9.09
CA ALA A 338 -3.04 13.10 8.02
C ALA A 338 -3.75 12.25 6.96
N GLU A 339 -4.58 11.29 7.35
CA GLU A 339 -5.39 10.49 6.43
C GLU A 339 -6.41 11.36 5.69
N LYS A 340 -7.20 12.18 6.40
CA LYS A 340 -8.20 13.06 5.79
C LYS A 340 -7.58 14.05 4.80
N ARG A 341 -6.44 14.66 5.14
CA ARG A 341 -5.72 15.55 4.21
C ARG A 341 -5.26 14.81 2.96
N HIS A 342 -4.78 13.58 3.10
CA HIS A 342 -4.42 12.75 1.96
C HIS A 342 -5.63 12.50 1.05
N ASP A 343 -6.77 12.08 1.60
CA ASP A 343 -7.99 11.80 0.84
C ASP A 343 -8.49 13.05 0.09
N VAL A 344 -8.50 14.21 0.75
CA VAL A 344 -8.87 15.50 0.11
C VAL A 344 -7.89 15.84 -1.02
N VAL A 345 -6.59 15.71 -0.81
CA VAL A 345 -5.58 15.98 -1.85
C VAL A 345 -5.75 15.04 -3.03
N THR A 346 -6.01 13.76 -2.80
CA THR A 346 -6.23 12.76 -3.84
C THR A 346 -7.48 13.09 -4.66
N VAL A 347 -8.60 13.39 -4.01
CA VAL A 347 -9.85 13.79 -4.69
C VAL A 347 -9.65 15.08 -5.52
N VAL A 348 -8.91 16.06 -4.99
CA VAL A 348 -8.59 17.30 -5.73
C VAL A 348 -7.71 17.02 -6.94
N GLN A 349 -6.71 16.13 -6.82
CA GLN A 349 -5.85 15.75 -7.95
C GLN A 349 -6.62 15.00 -9.03
N ASP A 350 -7.48 14.05 -8.66
CA ASP A 350 -8.30 13.28 -9.60
C ASP A 350 -9.31 14.18 -10.33
N ASN A 351 -9.93 15.12 -9.62
CA ASN A 351 -10.77 16.12 -10.24
C ASN A 351 -10.00 17.02 -11.24
N LYS A 352 -8.76 17.43 -10.92
CA LYS A 352 -7.90 18.19 -11.85
C LYS A 352 -7.56 17.39 -13.10
N LYS A 353 -7.23 16.09 -12.96
CA LYS A 353 -6.99 15.20 -14.11
C LYS A 353 -8.24 15.08 -14.99
N LEU A 354 -9.40 14.84 -14.38
CA LEU A 354 -10.67 14.72 -15.09
C LEU A 354 -11.04 16.01 -15.85
N VAL A 355 -10.81 17.17 -15.24
CA VAL A 355 -11.02 18.49 -15.88
C VAL A 355 -10.05 18.67 -17.06
N ALA A 356 -8.77 18.31 -16.89
CA ALA A 356 -7.77 18.41 -17.96
C ALA A 356 -8.11 17.48 -19.13
N GLU A 357 -8.55 16.25 -18.88
CA GLU A 357 -9.02 15.32 -19.92
C GLU A 357 -10.24 15.86 -20.68
N LYS A 358 -11.23 16.42 -19.97
CA LYS A 358 -12.39 17.06 -20.59
C LYS A 358 -12.00 18.27 -21.45
N GLN A 359 -11.08 19.09 -20.98
CA GLN A 359 -10.55 20.24 -21.73
C GLN A 359 -9.81 19.78 -23.00
N PHE A 360 -9.00 18.72 -22.90
CA PHE A 360 -8.31 18.14 -24.05
C PHE A 360 -9.30 17.60 -25.10
N LEU A 361 -10.31 16.84 -24.69
CA LEU A 361 -11.35 16.33 -25.59
C LEU A 361 -12.14 17.47 -26.26
N PHE A 362 -12.46 18.50 -25.51
CA PHE A 362 -13.12 19.70 -26.05
C PHE A 362 -12.26 20.41 -27.09
N ALA A 363 -10.98 20.64 -26.81
CA ALA A 363 -10.04 21.24 -27.76
C ALA A 363 -9.90 20.40 -29.02
N LEU A 364 -9.84 19.07 -28.90
CA LEU A 364 -9.79 18.14 -30.02
C LEU A 364 -11.07 18.24 -30.90
N ALA A 365 -12.24 18.31 -30.27
CA ALA A 365 -13.52 18.47 -30.97
C ALA A 365 -13.57 19.81 -31.74
N VAL A 366 -13.09 20.91 -31.14
CA VAL A 366 -13.00 22.21 -31.81
C VAL A 366 -12.07 22.15 -33.02
N ILE A 367 -10.91 21.51 -32.89
CA ILE A 367 -9.97 21.34 -34.02
C ILE A 367 -10.63 20.56 -35.16
N ILE A 368 -11.33 19.47 -34.85
CA ILE A 368 -12.05 18.68 -35.87
C ILE A 368 -13.12 19.51 -36.56
N CYS A 369 -13.91 20.29 -35.82
CA CYS A 369 -14.91 21.20 -36.39
C CYS A 369 -14.26 22.24 -37.32
N LEU A 370 -13.15 22.86 -36.91
CA LEU A 370 -12.43 23.80 -37.76
C LEU A 370 -11.90 23.15 -39.04
N LEU A 371 -11.36 21.94 -38.97
CA LEU A 371 -10.91 21.21 -40.15
C LEU A 371 -12.07 20.88 -41.11
N LEU A 372 -13.24 20.54 -40.59
CA LEU A 372 -14.44 20.32 -41.39
C LEU A 372 -14.93 21.60 -42.09
N ILE A 373 -14.91 22.74 -41.37
CA ILE A 373 -15.26 24.06 -41.94
C ILE A 373 -14.30 24.44 -43.08
N VAL A 374 -12.97 24.28 -42.83
CA VAL A 374 -11.94 24.56 -43.85
C VAL A 374 -12.12 23.62 -45.05
N GLY A 375 -12.36 22.34 -44.81
CA GLY A 375 -12.63 21.36 -45.90
C GLY A 375 -13.89 21.72 -46.71
N TYR A 376 -14.94 22.15 -46.02
CA TYR A 376 -16.14 22.67 -46.68
C TYR A 376 -15.87 23.90 -47.55
N GLN A 377 -15.17 24.90 -46.99
CA GLN A 377 -14.81 26.12 -47.71
C GLN A 377 -13.93 25.86 -48.94
N LEU A 378 -12.95 24.96 -48.82
CA LEU A 378 -12.11 24.55 -49.94
C LEU A 378 -12.92 23.89 -51.05
N ARG A 379 -13.88 23.02 -50.66
CA ARG A 379 -14.77 22.32 -51.60
C ARG A 379 -15.72 23.29 -52.29
N ASP A 380 -16.29 24.29 -51.54
CA ASP A 380 -17.14 25.30 -52.10
C ASP A 380 -16.36 26.24 -53.05
N ARG A 381 -15.13 26.62 -52.68
CA ARG A 381 -14.24 27.39 -53.55
C ARG A 381 -13.92 26.66 -54.87
N LYS A 382 -13.66 25.35 -54.78
CA LYS A 382 -13.41 24.51 -55.97
C LYS A 382 -14.64 24.45 -56.87
N ARG A 383 -15.85 24.27 -56.30
CA ARG A 383 -17.11 24.30 -57.03
C ARG A 383 -17.33 25.63 -57.74
N ARG A 384 -17.13 26.75 -57.07
CA ARG A 384 -17.26 28.10 -57.65
C ARG A 384 -16.30 28.31 -58.80
N LEU A 385 -15.06 27.84 -58.68
CA LEU A 385 -14.07 27.89 -59.78
C LEU A 385 -14.50 27.06 -60.97
N GLU A 386 -15.09 25.87 -60.77
CA GLU A 386 -15.61 25.01 -61.85
C GLU A 386 -16.81 25.68 -62.54
N ILE A 387 -17.73 26.23 -61.78
CA ILE A 387 -18.89 26.98 -62.32
C ILE A 387 -18.42 28.19 -63.15
N ASN A 388 -17.50 28.98 -62.62
CA ASN A 388 -16.95 30.13 -63.34
C ASN A 388 -16.25 29.73 -64.64
N ARG A 389 -15.49 28.62 -64.67
CA ARG A 389 -14.86 28.06 -65.88
C ARG A 389 -15.90 27.63 -66.92
N GLN A 390 -16.98 26.98 -66.47
CA GLN A 390 -18.06 26.59 -67.35
C GLN A 390 -18.79 27.82 -67.95
N GLN A 391 -19.03 28.85 -67.12
CA GLN A 391 -19.63 30.09 -67.61
C GLN A 391 -18.76 30.81 -68.64
N GLN A 392 -17.46 30.91 -68.39
CA GLN A 392 -16.52 31.47 -69.35
C GLN A 392 -16.47 30.69 -70.66
N PHE A 393 -16.48 29.37 -70.57
CA PHE A 393 -16.50 28.52 -71.77
C PHE A 393 -17.78 28.75 -72.59
N LEU A 394 -18.95 28.79 -71.95
CA LEU A 394 -20.24 29.10 -72.61
C LEU A 394 -20.27 30.50 -73.22
N GLU A 395 -19.70 31.46 -72.55
CA GLU A 395 -19.62 32.84 -73.06
C GLU A 395 -18.67 32.92 -74.27
N GLU A 396 -17.54 32.22 -74.24
CA GLU A 396 -16.65 32.11 -75.41
C GLU A 396 -17.31 31.36 -76.60
N GLU A 397 -18.10 30.32 -76.36
CA GLU A 397 -18.86 29.67 -77.43
C GLU A 397 -19.93 30.59 -78.02
N LYS A 398 -20.66 31.32 -77.16
CA LYS A 398 -21.67 32.25 -77.64
C LYS A 398 -21.02 33.35 -78.47
N ASN A 399 -19.91 33.91 -78.04
CA ASN A 399 -19.18 34.94 -78.81
C ASN A 399 -18.61 34.38 -80.13
N ARG A 400 -18.22 33.11 -80.17
CA ARG A 400 -17.84 32.43 -81.46
C ARG A 400 -19.02 32.27 -82.41
N HIS A 401 -20.16 31.88 -81.88
CA HIS A 401 -21.37 31.77 -82.68
C HIS A 401 -21.82 33.12 -83.25
N GLU A 402 -21.88 34.13 -82.40
CA GLU A 402 -22.20 35.51 -82.82
C GLU A 402 -21.25 36.06 -83.91
N LYS A 403 -19.97 35.73 -83.79
CA LYS A 403 -18.96 36.09 -84.75
C LYS A 403 -19.13 35.35 -86.10
N GLN A 404 -19.49 34.06 -86.03
CA GLN A 404 -19.77 33.27 -87.23
C GLN A 404 -21.05 33.74 -87.91
N GLU A 405 -22.10 34.09 -87.19
CA GLU A 405 -23.33 34.66 -87.72
C GLU A 405 -23.09 36.01 -88.42
N THR A 406 -22.33 36.91 -87.75
CA THR A 406 -21.95 38.21 -88.35
C THR A 406 -21.09 38.08 -89.58
N GLU A 407 -20.16 37.08 -89.63
CA GLU A 407 -19.37 36.75 -90.82
C GLU A 407 -20.24 36.15 -91.99
N GLN A 408 -21.21 35.30 -91.61
CA GLN A 408 -22.16 34.72 -92.60
C GLN A 408 -23.10 35.80 -93.18
N GLU A 409 -23.65 36.66 -92.32
CA GLU A 409 -24.44 37.79 -92.76
C GLU A 409 -23.62 38.75 -93.63
N GLY A 410 -22.36 39.04 -93.29
CA GLY A 410 -21.46 39.84 -94.14
C GLY A 410 -21.26 39.21 -95.50
N ARG A 411 -20.98 37.92 -95.54
CA ARG A 411 -20.85 37.21 -96.83
C ARG A 411 -22.14 37.20 -97.63
N LEU A 412 -23.29 37.02 -96.96
CA LEU A 412 -24.58 37.10 -97.64
C LEU A 412 -24.87 38.44 -98.29
N ARG A 413 -24.52 39.57 -97.55
CA ARG A 413 -24.62 40.91 -98.07
C ARG A 413 -23.66 41.18 -99.21
N GLU A 414 -22.44 40.64 -99.21
CA GLU A 414 -21.51 40.72 -100.33
C GLU A 414 -22.01 40.03 -101.51
N LEU A 415 -22.51 38.76 -101.37
CA LEU A 415 -23.13 37.94 -102.45
C LEU A 415 -24.35 38.64 -103.03
N THR A 416 -25.23 39.22 -102.19
CA THR A 416 -26.41 39.96 -102.66
C THR A 416 -25.97 41.18 -103.42
N ALA A 417 -25.03 41.99 -102.95
CA ALA A 417 -24.49 43.11 -103.66
C ALA A 417 -23.73 42.71 -104.95
N GLU A 418 -23.15 41.52 -105.04
CA GLU A 418 -22.55 41.05 -106.30
C GLU A 418 -23.60 40.60 -107.29
N MET A 419 -24.70 39.98 -106.85
CA MET A 419 -25.83 39.63 -107.68
C MET A 419 -26.54 40.94 -108.24
N GLU A 420 -26.75 41.94 -107.39
CA GLU A 420 -27.33 43.23 -107.86
C GLU A 420 -26.41 44.00 -108.86
N ARG A 421 -25.07 43.81 -108.82
CA ARG A 421 -24.17 44.30 -109.86
C ARG A 421 -24.16 43.54 -111.14
N LYS A 422 -24.64 42.33 -111.18
CA LYS A 422 -24.69 41.44 -112.39
C LYS A 422 -26.06 41.37 -113.05
N ALA A 423 -27.11 41.99 -112.42
CA ALA A 423 -28.40 42.22 -113.01
C ALA A 423 -28.43 43.60 -113.67
#